data_6f1a2505beb9ca5f173bf112efc71dad
#
_entry.id   6f1a2505beb9ca5f173bf112efc71dad
#
_cell.length_a   1.000
_cell.length_b   1.000
_cell.length_c   1.000
_cell.angle_alpha   90.00
_cell.angle_beta   90.00
_cell.angle_gamma   90.00
#
_symmetry.space_group_name_H-M   'P 1'
#
loop_
_entity.id
_entity.type
_entity.pdbx_description
1 polymer ?
#
loop_
_entity_poly.entity_id
_entity_poly.type
_entity_poly.pdbx_seq_one_letter_code
_entity_poly.pdbx_strand_id
1 'polypeptide(L)'
;KAIRRQRQMCIRDRDIAKSVRFGASMVMIGSMFAGHEETPGEVVEQDGQKYKVYYGSASQYQKGQYKNVEGKKLLVPYRGHISDTLREMQEDLQSSISYAGGKELMALRKVDYVIVKNSIFNGDTF
;
A
#
# COMPACT_ATOMS: atom_id res chain seq x y z
N LYS A 1 20.72 7.74 16.03
CA LYS A 1 20.41 6.99 14.79
C LYS A 1 19.13 7.55 14.19
N ALA A 2 19.20 8.14 13.00
CA ALA A 2 18.04 8.64 12.31
C ALA A 2 17.14 7.47 11.89
N ILE A 3 15.90 7.47 12.37
CA ILE A 3 14.87 6.54 11.90
C ILE A 3 14.48 7.02 10.51
N ARG A 4 14.90 6.31 9.48
CA ARG A 4 14.47 6.59 8.11
C ARG A 4 13.01 6.18 7.96
N ARG A 5 12.12 7.17 7.94
CA ARG A 5 10.74 6.97 7.54
C ARG A 5 10.69 6.96 6.01
N GLN A 6 10.55 5.80 5.42
CA GLN A 6 10.21 5.72 3.99
C GLN A 6 8.71 6.00 3.85
N ARG A 7 8.38 7.12 3.23
CA ARG A 7 7.02 7.41 2.77
C ARG A 7 6.91 6.94 1.33
N GLN A 8 6.19 5.86 1.10
CA GLN A 8 5.78 5.46 -0.25
C GLN A 8 4.27 5.66 -0.38
N MET A 9 3.86 6.36 -1.43
CA MET A 9 2.45 6.71 -1.66
C MET A 9 1.61 5.59 -2.27
N CYS A 10 2.22 4.57 -2.84
CA CYS A 10 1.54 3.42 -3.45
C CYS A 10 2.33 2.15 -3.13
N ILE A 11 1.98 1.48 -2.04
CA ILE A 11 2.59 0.22 -1.66
C ILE A 11 1.69 -0.91 -2.14
N ARG A 12 2.25 -1.79 -2.95
CA ARG A 12 1.73 -3.13 -3.25
C ARG A 12 2.34 -4.10 -2.25
N ASP A 13 1.75 -5.28 -2.11
CA ASP A 13 2.11 -6.31 -1.13
C ASP A 13 3.61 -6.64 -1.15
N ARG A 14 4.17 -6.85 -2.34
CA ARG A 14 5.61 -7.11 -2.56
C ARG A 14 6.53 -5.93 -2.16
N ASP A 15 6.00 -4.72 -2.07
CA ASP A 15 6.78 -3.55 -1.65
C ASP A 15 7.00 -3.53 -0.14
N ILE A 16 6.16 -4.19 0.63
CA ILE A 16 6.33 -4.39 2.08
C ILE A 16 7.61 -5.20 2.32
N ALA A 17 7.75 -6.34 1.65
CA ALA A 17 8.94 -7.18 1.76
C ALA A 17 10.22 -6.44 1.32
N LYS A 18 10.17 -5.68 0.22
CA LYS A 18 11.28 -4.83 -0.23
C LYS A 18 11.63 -3.76 0.81
N SER A 19 10.62 -3.13 1.41
CA SER A 19 10.84 -2.10 2.44
C SER A 19 11.56 -2.68 3.66
N VAL A 20 11.18 -3.88 4.09
CA VAL A 20 11.87 -4.60 5.17
C VAL A 20 13.31 -4.92 4.79
N ARG A 21 13.56 -5.36 3.53
CA ARG A 21 14.92 -5.61 3.02
C ARG A 21 15.80 -4.39 3.17
N PHE A 22 15.28 -3.21 2.88
CA PHE A 22 16.01 -1.94 2.99
C PHE A 22 15.96 -1.30 4.38
N GLY A 23 15.57 -2.05 5.41
CA GLY A 23 15.69 -1.65 6.79
C GLY A 23 14.48 -0.93 7.38
N ALA A 24 13.35 -0.91 6.70
CA ALA A 24 12.11 -0.38 7.26
C ALA A 24 11.65 -1.22 8.47
N SER A 25 11.27 -0.56 9.55
CA SER A 25 10.64 -1.18 10.71
C SER A 25 9.12 -1.06 10.66
N MET A 26 8.62 -0.10 9.89
CA MET A 26 7.20 0.16 9.67
C MET A 26 7.00 0.62 8.25
N VAL A 27 5.83 0.31 7.68
CA VAL A 27 5.43 0.70 6.34
C VAL A 27 4.17 1.55 6.44
N MET A 28 4.15 2.70 5.77
CA MET A 28 2.97 3.53 5.69
C MET A 28 2.14 3.12 4.48
N ILE A 29 0.90 2.73 4.72
CA ILE A 29 -0.05 2.27 3.71
C ILE A 29 -1.25 3.22 3.69
N GLY A 30 -1.71 3.59 2.51
CA GLY A 30 -2.88 4.45 2.30
C GLY A 30 -3.87 3.82 1.34
N SER A 31 -3.66 3.97 0.06
CA SER A 31 -4.59 3.54 -1.00
C SER A 31 -4.92 2.04 -0.99
N MET A 32 -4.03 1.21 -0.47
CA MET A 32 -4.24 -0.23 -0.37
C MET A 32 -5.36 -0.58 0.61
N PHE A 33 -5.55 0.25 1.65
CA PHE A 33 -6.65 0.10 2.59
C PHE A 33 -7.91 0.87 2.19
N ALA A 34 -7.87 1.66 1.14
CA ALA A 34 -9.04 2.38 0.65
C ALA A 34 -10.11 1.42 0.12
N GLY A 35 -11.38 1.78 0.31
CA GLY A 35 -12.51 1.00 -0.17
C GLY A 35 -13.03 -0.07 0.79
N HIS A 36 -12.39 -0.28 1.93
CA HIS A 36 -12.88 -1.22 2.94
C HIS A 36 -13.97 -0.62 3.83
N GLU A 37 -14.75 -1.49 4.45
CA GLU A 37 -15.85 -1.10 5.36
C GLU A 37 -15.36 -0.16 6.45
N GLU A 38 -14.25 -0.50 7.07
CA GLU A 38 -13.68 0.18 8.23
C GLU A 38 -12.98 1.50 7.90
N THR A 39 -12.72 1.78 6.62
CA THR A 39 -12.05 3.01 6.21
C THR A 39 -13.03 4.18 6.14
N PRO A 40 -12.60 5.41 6.42
CA PRO A 40 -13.45 6.59 6.27
C PRO A 40 -13.83 6.80 4.80
N GLY A 41 -14.95 7.46 4.58
CA GLY A 41 -15.50 7.79 3.28
C GLY A 41 -16.87 7.19 3.05
N GLU A 42 -17.70 7.92 2.34
CA GLU A 42 -19.07 7.51 2.01
C GLU A 42 -19.08 6.39 0.98
N VAL A 43 -20.05 5.48 1.12
CA VAL A 43 -20.34 4.47 0.10
C VAL A 43 -21.27 5.09 -0.92
N VAL A 44 -20.89 5.03 -2.18
CA VAL A 44 -21.67 5.52 -3.32
C VAL A 44 -21.94 4.36 -4.25
N GLU A 45 -23.16 4.25 -4.74
CA GLU A 45 -23.53 3.27 -5.76
C GLU A 45 -23.60 3.95 -7.13
N GLN A 46 -22.87 3.41 -8.09
CA GLN A 46 -22.84 3.88 -9.45
C GLN A 46 -22.85 2.68 -10.40
N ASP A 47 -23.76 2.68 -11.37
CA ASP A 47 -23.92 1.61 -12.37
C ASP A 47 -24.09 0.20 -11.76
N GLY A 48 -24.80 0.10 -10.61
CA GLY A 48 -25.02 -1.15 -9.89
C GLY A 48 -23.81 -1.68 -9.14
N GLN A 49 -22.72 -0.91 -9.07
CA GLN A 49 -21.52 -1.23 -8.30
C GLN A 49 -21.34 -0.27 -7.13
N LYS A 50 -20.83 -0.79 -6.01
CA LYS A 50 -20.52 0.00 -4.83
C LYS A 50 -19.09 0.51 -4.89
N TYR A 51 -18.95 1.78 -4.61
CA TYR A 51 -17.69 2.49 -4.50
C TYR A 51 -17.59 3.18 -3.14
N LYS A 52 -16.39 3.42 -2.70
CA LYS A 52 -16.13 4.23 -1.53
C LYS A 52 -15.33 5.46 -1.90
N VAL A 53 -15.68 6.59 -1.31
CA VAL A 53 -14.96 7.83 -1.55
C VAL A 53 -13.65 7.81 -0.78
N TYR A 54 -12.55 7.99 -1.48
CA TYR A 54 -11.21 8.06 -0.91
C TYR A 54 -10.63 9.46 -1.04
N TYR A 55 -10.13 9.98 0.07
CA TYR A 55 -9.43 11.26 0.13
C TYR A 55 -7.99 11.03 0.58
N GLY A 56 -7.02 11.41 -0.26
CA GLY A 56 -5.63 11.44 0.17
C GLY A 56 -5.40 12.45 1.28
N SER A 57 -4.41 12.23 2.15
CA SER A 57 -4.08 13.12 3.28
C SER A 57 -3.77 14.56 2.87
N ALA A 58 -3.36 14.76 1.62
CA ALA A 58 -3.09 16.05 1.02
C ALA A 58 -4.29 16.66 0.29
N SER A 59 -5.50 16.03 0.37
CA SER A 59 -6.68 16.53 -0.32
C SER A 59 -7.19 17.82 0.28
N GLN A 60 -7.79 18.65 -0.56
CA GLN A 60 -8.45 19.89 -0.17
C GLN A 60 -9.51 19.68 0.91
N TYR A 61 -10.23 18.57 0.85
CA TYR A 61 -11.27 18.21 1.81
C TYR A 61 -10.69 18.03 3.22
N GLN A 62 -9.51 17.41 3.35
CA GLN A 62 -8.85 17.19 4.64
C GLN A 62 -8.25 18.47 5.22
N LYS A 63 -7.76 19.39 4.38
CA LYS A 63 -7.06 20.58 4.82
C LYS A 63 -7.96 21.81 5.02
N GLY A 64 -9.18 21.79 4.53
CA GLY A 64 -10.11 22.91 4.61
C GLY A 64 -9.64 24.20 3.92
N GLN A 65 -8.50 24.18 3.22
CA GLN A 65 -7.90 25.34 2.55
C GLN A 65 -7.39 24.98 1.15
N TYR A 66 -7.47 25.95 0.25
CA TYR A 66 -7.12 25.79 -1.18
C TYR A 66 -5.61 25.77 -1.50
N LYS A 67 -4.72 25.88 -0.53
CA LYS A 67 -3.27 25.96 -0.77
C LYS A 67 -2.63 24.58 -0.83
N ASN A 68 -1.93 24.28 -1.94
CA ASN A 68 -1.10 23.08 -2.16
C ASN A 68 -1.85 21.76 -1.99
N VAL A 69 -2.89 21.57 -2.81
CA VAL A 69 -3.70 20.36 -2.80
C VAL A 69 -3.14 19.34 -3.79
N GLU A 70 -2.45 18.33 -3.29
CA GLU A 70 -1.95 17.22 -4.12
C GLU A 70 -2.92 16.04 -4.17
N GLY A 71 -3.88 15.95 -3.25
CA GLY A 71 -4.83 14.85 -3.13
C GLY A 71 -6.14 15.09 -3.87
N LYS A 72 -6.54 14.14 -4.71
CA LYS A 72 -7.82 14.13 -5.41
C LYS A 72 -8.87 13.33 -4.62
N LYS A 73 -10.14 13.71 -4.75
CA LYS A 73 -11.26 12.86 -4.39
C LYS A 73 -11.35 11.74 -5.43
N LEU A 74 -11.23 10.50 -5.01
CA LEU A 74 -11.29 9.33 -5.88
C LEU A 74 -12.42 8.41 -5.44
N LEU A 75 -13.08 7.79 -6.41
CA LEU A 75 -13.96 6.67 -6.16
C LEU A 75 -13.13 5.38 -6.29
N VAL A 76 -13.09 4.60 -5.22
CA VAL A 76 -12.42 3.30 -5.21
C VAL A 76 -13.47 2.19 -5.08
N PRO A 77 -13.30 1.06 -5.76
CA PRO A 77 -14.23 -0.06 -5.60
C PRO A 77 -14.38 -0.45 -4.14
N TYR A 78 -15.60 -0.76 -3.73
CA TYR A 78 -15.86 -1.29 -2.40
C TYR A 78 -15.28 -2.71 -2.29
N ARG A 79 -14.51 -2.97 -1.23
CA ARG A 79 -13.72 -4.19 -1.06
C ARG A 79 -14.18 -5.08 0.10
N GLY A 80 -15.26 -4.71 0.79
CA GLY A 80 -15.70 -5.44 1.98
C GLY A 80 -14.82 -5.17 3.21
N HIS A 81 -14.67 -6.18 4.07
CA HIS A 81 -13.91 -6.03 5.30
C HIS A 81 -12.39 -6.04 5.09
N ILE A 82 -11.68 -5.22 5.86
CA ILE A 82 -10.22 -5.11 5.80
C ILE A 82 -9.50 -6.40 6.20
N SER A 83 -10.16 -7.26 6.97
CA SER A 83 -9.61 -8.53 7.45
C SER A 83 -9.09 -9.43 6.33
N ASP A 84 -9.77 -9.45 5.18
CA ASP A 84 -9.40 -10.28 4.05
C ASP A 84 -8.12 -9.75 3.39
N THR A 85 -8.03 -8.44 3.19
CA THR A 85 -6.81 -7.80 2.68
C THR A 85 -5.62 -7.98 3.64
N LEU A 86 -5.85 -7.90 4.95
CA LEU A 86 -4.77 -8.14 5.93
C LEU A 86 -4.29 -9.59 5.91
N ARG A 87 -5.20 -10.53 5.68
CA ARG A 87 -4.82 -11.95 5.52
C ARG A 87 -3.97 -12.16 4.27
N GLU A 88 -4.40 -11.64 3.13
CA GLU A 88 -3.61 -11.69 1.89
C GLU A 88 -2.21 -11.09 2.07
N MET A 89 -2.13 -9.90 2.67
CA MET A 89 -0.84 -9.26 2.97
C MET A 89 0.05 -10.13 3.86
N GLN A 90 -0.52 -10.80 4.85
CA GLN A 90 0.22 -11.70 5.74
C GLN A 90 0.74 -12.91 4.97
N GLU A 91 -0.08 -13.53 4.13
CA GLU A 91 0.29 -14.68 3.31
C GLU A 91 1.41 -14.32 2.32
N ASP A 92 1.30 -13.16 1.66
CA ASP A 92 2.32 -12.66 0.74
C ASP A 92 3.66 -12.38 1.44
N LEU A 93 3.60 -11.83 2.65
CA LEU A 93 4.80 -11.59 3.44
C LEU A 93 5.44 -12.91 3.90
N GLN A 94 4.63 -13.89 4.31
CA GLN A 94 5.09 -15.24 4.65
C GLN A 94 5.74 -15.94 3.45
N SER A 95 5.12 -15.83 2.27
CA SER A 95 5.70 -16.34 1.01
C SER A 95 7.04 -15.68 0.73
N SER A 96 7.14 -14.36 0.87
CA SER A 96 8.39 -13.64 0.67
C SER A 96 9.50 -14.09 1.63
N ILE A 97 9.17 -14.37 2.89
CA ILE A 97 10.10 -14.92 3.88
C ILE A 97 10.57 -16.31 3.48
N SER A 98 9.66 -17.15 2.98
CA SER A 98 9.98 -18.49 2.50
C SER A 98 10.92 -18.47 1.30
N TYR A 99 10.66 -17.58 0.33
CA TYR A 99 11.56 -17.36 -0.81
C TYR A 99 12.93 -16.82 -0.40
N ALA A 100 13.01 -16.08 0.70
CA ALA A 100 14.26 -15.64 1.30
C ALA A 100 15.04 -16.77 2.01
N GLY A 101 14.50 -17.99 2.05
CA GLY A 101 15.12 -19.15 2.70
C GLY A 101 15.07 -19.09 4.23
N GLY A 102 14.19 -18.28 4.80
CA GLY A 102 14.07 -18.09 6.24
C GLY A 102 12.70 -18.46 6.81
N LYS A 103 12.58 -18.32 8.13
CA LYS A 103 11.33 -18.52 8.89
C LYS A 103 10.85 -17.26 9.62
N GLU A 104 11.65 -16.20 9.57
CA GLU A 104 11.43 -14.96 10.30
C GLU A 104 11.54 -13.75 9.37
N LEU A 105 10.88 -12.67 9.73
CA LEU A 105 10.92 -11.39 9.00
C LEU A 105 12.35 -10.89 8.75
N MET A 106 13.26 -11.16 9.70
CA MET A 106 14.67 -10.76 9.59
C MET A 106 15.43 -11.49 8.47
N ALA A 107 14.92 -12.60 7.96
CA ALA A 107 15.51 -13.28 6.79
C ALA A 107 15.50 -12.38 5.56
N LEU A 108 14.47 -11.57 5.38
CA LEU A 108 14.37 -10.61 4.27
C LEU A 108 15.52 -9.60 4.26
N ARG A 109 16.09 -9.26 5.41
CA ARG A 109 17.22 -8.31 5.50
C ARG A 109 18.54 -8.87 5.01
N LYS A 110 18.64 -10.18 4.88
CA LYS A 110 19.88 -10.88 4.49
C LYS A 110 19.90 -11.28 3.01
N VAL A 111 18.80 -11.10 2.30
CA VAL A 111 18.67 -11.49 0.88
C VAL A 111 19.53 -10.57 0.02
N ASP A 112 20.25 -11.16 -0.94
CA ASP A 112 20.94 -10.40 -1.97
C ASP A 112 19.94 -9.76 -2.93
N TYR A 113 20.33 -8.65 -3.53
CA TYR A 113 19.48 -7.93 -4.48
C TYR A 113 20.32 -7.32 -5.59
N VAL A 114 19.67 -7.10 -6.72
CA VAL A 114 20.25 -6.38 -7.86
C VAL A 114 19.50 -5.06 -8.06
N ILE A 115 20.24 -4.04 -8.46
CA ILE A 115 19.64 -2.76 -8.84
C ILE A 115 19.50 -2.74 -10.35
N VAL A 116 18.27 -2.60 -10.82
CA VAL A 116 17.95 -2.45 -12.24
C VAL A 116 17.90 -0.95 -12.55
N LYS A 117 18.76 -0.49 -13.48
CA LYS A 117 18.86 0.93 -13.85
C LYS A 117 17.81 1.35 -14.88
N ASN A 118 17.30 0.39 -15.65
CA ASN A 118 16.25 0.66 -16.65
C ASN A 118 14.91 0.15 -16.13
N SER A 119 13.82 0.83 -16.50
CA SER A 119 12.49 0.33 -16.20
C SER A 119 12.24 -0.97 -16.95
N ILE A 120 11.97 -2.05 -16.22
CA ILE A 120 11.52 -3.30 -16.78
C ILE A 120 9.99 -3.26 -16.75
N PHE A 121 9.38 -3.41 -17.92
CA PHE A 121 7.95 -3.57 -18.04
C PHE A 121 7.58 -4.99 -17.58
N ASN A 122 6.87 -5.10 -16.48
CA ASN A 122 6.47 -6.39 -15.90
C ASN A 122 5.18 -6.98 -16.51
N GLY A 123 4.68 -6.41 -17.59
CA GLY A 123 3.43 -6.84 -18.19
C GLY A 123 2.17 -6.45 -17.41
N ASP A 124 2.31 -5.68 -16.36
CA ASP A 124 1.16 -5.14 -15.63
C ASP A 124 0.48 -4.09 -16.52
N THR A 125 -0.66 -4.42 -17.07
CA THR A 125 -1.57 -3.43 -17.68
C THR A 125 -2.17 -2.59 -16.58
N PHE A 126 -2.07 -1.28 -16.74
CA PHE A 126 -2.68 -0.28 -15.86
C PHE A 126 -4.19 -0.25 -16.01
#